data_2ec7d5fd23860765847a22ee497f7543
#
_entry.id   2ec7d5fd23860765847a22ee497f7543
#
_cell.length_a   1.000
_cell.length_b   1.000
_cell.length_c   1.000
_cell.angle_alpha   90.00
_cell.angle_beta   90.00
_cell.angle_gamma   90.00
#
_symmetry.space_group_name_H-M   'P 1'
#
loop_
_entity.id
_entity.type
_entity.pdbx_description
1 polymer ?
#
loop_
_entity_poly.entity_id
_entity_poly.type
_entity_poly.pdbx_seq_one_letter_code
_entity_poly.pdbx_strand_id
1 'polypeptide(L)'
;MCIRDRCSDEEINNAYDNTIVYTDYVLSKLISVLENNSKVDESAMFYVSDHGESLGESGLYLHGMPYLIAPDEQKKVAALMWFNEGLSQLLDLDSIKEKIEVPLSHDNLFHTLLGFMNIETEVYQKDMDIIAQ
;
A
#
# COMPACT_ATOMS: atom_id res chain seq x y z
N MET A 1 -15.47 -16.69 -11.35
CA MET A 1 -15.10 -16.45 -9.97
C MET A 1 -15.04 -17.80 -9.27
N CYS A 2 -13.87 -18.19 -8.76
CA CYS A 2 -13.72 -19.41 -7.97
C CYS A 2 -14.38 -19.25 -6.61
N ILE A 3 -15.17 -20.25 -6.22
CA ILE A 3 -15.84 -20.29 -4.92
C ILE A 3 -15.24 -21.48 -4.14
N ARG A 4 -14.89 -21.28 -2.88
CA ARG A 4 -14.18 -22.17 -1.98
C ARG A 4 -14.58 -23.66 -2.07
N ASP A 5 -15.84 -23.97 -2.32
CA ASP A 5 -16.39 -25.33 -2.37
C ASP A 5 -16.26 -26.00 -3.75
N ARG A 6 -15.73 -25.31 -4.75
CA ARG A 6 -15.67 -25.78 -6.15
C ARG A 6 -14.29 -25.66 -6.81
N CYS A 7 -13.30 -25.12 -6.10
CA CYS A 7 -11.96 -24.87 -6.64
C CYS A 7 -10.91 -25.52 -5.75
N SER A 8 -9.83 -25.98 -6.35
CA SER A 8 -8.63 -26.38 -5.63
C SER A 8 -7.91 -25.16 -5.07
N ASP A 9 -7.05 -25.36 -4.06
CA ASP A 9 -6.21 -24.30 -3.50
C ASP A 9 -5.32 -23.65 -4.58
N GLU A 10 -4.83 -24.42 -5.55
CA GLU A 10 -4.06 -23.92 -6.68
C GLU A 10 -4.89 -22.96 -7.54
N GLU A 11 -6.13 -23.28 -7.84
CA GLU A 11 -7.01 -22.40 -8.61
C GLU A 11 -7.35 -21.11 -7.85
N ILE A 12 -7.51 -21.20 -6.52
CA ILE A 12 -7.75 -20.03 -5.66
C ILE A 12 -6.51 -19.12 -5.68
N ASN A 13 -5.32 -19.67 -5.46
CA ASN A 13 -4.05 -18.93 -5.49
C ASN A 13 -3.84 -18.28 -6.87
N ASN A 14 -3.98 -19.03 -7.96
CA ASN A 14 -3.84 -18.50 -9.31
C ASN A 14 -4.85 -17.37 -9.62
N ALA A 15 -6.07 -17.47 -9.08
CA ALA A 15 -7.07 -16.41 -9.23
C ALA A 15 -6.66 -15.15 -8.46
N TYR A 16 -6.12 -15.30 -7.26
CA TYR A 16 -5.61 -14.20 -6.44
C TYR A 16 -4.39 -13.54 -7.11
N ASP A 17 -3.41 -14.32 -7.56
CA ASP A 17 -2.23 -13.82 -8.26
C ASP A 17 -2.60 -13.00 -9.50
N ASN A 18 -3.63 -13.42 -10.25
CA ASN A 18 -4.15 -12.63 -11.37
C ASN A 18 -4.71 -11.28 -10.92
N THR A 19 -5.27 -11.15 -9.71
CA THR A 19 -5.72 -9.85 -9.20
C THR A 19 -4.55 -8.95 -8.86
N ILE A 20 -3.46 -9.51 -8.34
CA ILE A 20 -2.21 -8.76 -8.07
C ILE A 20 -1.61 -8.26 -9.38
N VAL A 21 -1.49 -9.11 -10.40
CA VAL A 21 -1.00 -8.71 -11.75
C VAL A 21 -1.89 -7.61 -12.35
N TYR A 22 -3.21 -7.70 -12.17
CA TYR A 22 -4.12 -6.67 -12.67
C TYR A 22 -3.96 -5.35 -11.89
N THR A 23 -3.77 -5.41 -10.58
CA THR A 23 -3.50 -4.23 -9.75
C THR A 23 -2.20 -3.55 -10.20
N ASP A 24 -1.11 -4.31 -10.39
CA ASP A 24 0.15 -3.81 -10.93
C ASP A 24 -0.05 -3.10 -12.28
N TYR A 25 -0.79 -3.72 -13.18
CA TYR A 25 -1.14 -3.09 -14.47
C TYR A 25 -1.87 -1.76 -14.27
N VAL A 26 -2.87 -1.68 -13.37
CA VAL A 26 -3.61 -0.44 -13.11
C VAL A 26 -2.68 0.63 -12.54
N LEU A 27 -1.86 0.28 -11.53
CA LEU A 27 -0.91 1.21 -10.93
C LEU A 27 0.11 1.72 -11.96
N SER A 28 0.62 0.86 -12.84
CA SER A 28 1.53 1.27 -13.93
C SER A 28 0.89 2.28 -14.89
N LYS A 29 -0.42 2.14 -15.16
CA LYS A 29 -1.15 3.12 -15.97
C LYS A 29 -1.35 4.45 -15.26
N LEU A 30 -1.63 4.43 -13.96
CA LEU A 30 -1.73 5.65 -13.16
C LEU A 30 -0.39 6.38 -13.11
N ILE A 31 0.71 5.67 -12.87
CA ILE A 31 2.07 6.23 -12.93
C ILE A 31 2.33 6.87 -14.29
N SER A 32 2.01 6.18 -15.38
CA SER A 32 2.21 6.73 -16.73
C SER A 32 1.40 8.02 -16.95
N VAL A 33 0.21 8.14 -16.39
CA VAL A 33 -0.58 9.39 -16.45
C VAL A 33 0.11 10.50 -15.66
N LEU A 34 0.61 10.19 -14.46
CA LEU A 34 1.33 11.17 -13.63
C LEU A 34 2.64 11.61 -14.30
N GLU A 35 3.41 10.68 -14.85
CA GLU A 35 4.66 10.98 -15.59
C GLU A 35 4.43 11.89 -16.80
N ASN A 36 3.38 11.65 -17.56
CA ASN A 36 3.04 12.49 -18.72
C ASN A 36 2.65 13.92 -18.32
N ASN A 37 2.22 14.16 -17.09
CA ASN A 37 1.88 15.47 -16.54
C ASN A 37 3.01 16.07 -15.68
N SER A 38 4.06 15.31 -15.38
CA SER A 38 5.15 15.70 -14.47
C SER A 38 5.99 16.92 -14.91
N LYS A 39 5.83 17.37 -16.17
CA LYS A 39 6.49 18.59 -16.67
C LYS A 39 5.88 19.88 -16.09
N VAL A 40 4.72 19.78 -15.47
CA VAL A 40 3.94 20.93 -14.98
C VAL A 40 3.88 20.93 -13.47
N ASP A 41 3.77 19.74 -12.85
CA ASP A 41 3.49 19.62 -11.41
C ASP A 41 4.34 18.51 -10.76
N GLU A 42 4.70 18.71 -9.49
CA GLU A 42 5.21 17.68 -8.61
C GLU A 42 4.10 16.68 -8.30
N SER A 43 4.38 15.39 -8.47
CA SER A 43 3.34 14.37 -8.39
C SER A 43 3.80 13.18 -7.56
N ALA A 44 2.87 12.66 -6.75
CA ALA A 44 3.07 11.43 -6.00
C ALA A 44 1.87 10.50 -6.18
N MET A 45 2.12 9.20 -5.99
CA MET A 45 1.09 8.18 -5.83
C MET A 45 1.34 7.39 -4.56
N PHE A 46 0.30 7.25 -3.74
CA PHE A 46 0.29 6.39 -2.57
C PHE A 46 -0.72 5.28 -2.82
N TYR A 47 -0.26 4.05 -2.74
CA TYR A 47 -1.11 2.86 -2.79
C TYR A 47 -0.93 2.08 -1.50
N VAL A 48 -2.01 1.63 -0.91
CA VAL A 48 -2.01 0.69 0.20
C VAL A 48 -3.24 -0.21 0.06
N SER A 49 -3.07 -1.51 0.29
CA SER A 49 -4.21 -2.41 0.41
C SER A 49 -4.90 -2.20 1.76
N ASP A 50 -6.22 -2.27 1.78
CA ASP A 50 -7.03 -2.09 3.00
C ASP A 50 -6.91 -3.29 3.95
N HIS A 51 -6.79 -4.51 3.43
CA HIS A 51 -6.54 -5.75 4.17
C HIS A 51 -5.80 -6.77 3.33
N GLY A 52 -5.32 -7.81 3.96
CA GLY A 52 -4.79 -9.00 3.31
C GLY A 52 -5.87 -10.08 3.15
N GLU A 53 -5.47 -11.24 2.64
CA GLU A 53 -6.38 -12.35 2.31
C GLU A 53 -5.76 -13.69 2.68
N SER A 54 -6.53 -14.56 3.32
CA SER A 54 -6.18 -15.96 3.54
C SER A 54 -6.64 -16.80 2.36
N LEU A 55 -5.72 -17.59 1.78
CA LEU A 55 -5.94 -18.40 0.58
C LEU A 55 -6.01 -19.91 0.85
N GLY A 56 -6.12 -20.31 2.13
CA GLY A 56 -6.20 -21.69 2.55
C GLY A 56 -5.23 -22.05 3.67
N GLU A 57 -4.41 -21.11 4.14
CA GLU A 57 -3.47 -21.32 5.23
C GLU A 57 -4.23 -21.76 6.49
N SER A 58 -3.82 -22.89 7.06
CA SER A 58 -4.52 -23.49 8.22
C SER A 58 -6.02 -23.77 8.00
N GLY A 59 -6.45 -23.92 6.74
CA GLY A 59 -7.85 -24.10 6.36
C GLY A 59 -8.69 -22.83 6.44
N LEU A 60 -8.04 -21.66 6.56
CA LEU A 60 -8.69 -20.34 6.58
C LEU A 60 -8.72 -19.77 5.16
N TYR A 61 -9.81 -19.12 4.83
CA TYR A 61 -10.03 -18.45 3.56
C TYR A 61 -10.70 -17.11 3.80
N LEU A 62 -10.52 -16.17 2.85
CA LEU A 62 -11.05 -14.82 2.92
C LEU A 62 -10.42 -14.00 4.06
N HIS A 63 -11.08 -12.95 4.46
CA HIS A 63 -10.66 -12.00 5.49
C HIS A 63 -11.78 -11.80 6.52
N GLY A 64 -11.54 -10.90 7.51
CA GLY A 64 -12.56 -10.49 8.48
C GLY A 64 -12.48 -11.21 9.83
N MET A 65 -11.41 -11.94 10.11
CA MET A 65 -11.16 -12.46 11.44
C MET A 65 -10.85 -11.31 12.42
N PRO A 66 -11.28 -11.41 13.70
CA PRO A 66 -10.89 -10.44 14.72
C PRO A 66 -9.37 -10.29 14.77
N TYR A 67 -8.87 -9.05 14.81
CA TYR A 67 -7.43 -8.71 14.68
C TYR A 67 -6.51 -9.54 15.58
N LEU A 68 -6.94 -9.83 16.82
CA LEU A 68 -6.17 -10.60 17.81
C LEU A 68 -5.87 -12.04 17.40
N ILE A 69 -6.71 -12.64 16.56
CA ILE A 69 -6.61 -14.04 16.13
C ILE A 69 -6.45 -14.17 14.60
N ALA A 70 -6.53 -13.05 13.88
CA ALA A 70 -6.30 -13.03 12.45
C ALA A 70 -4.86 -13.44 12.13
N PRO A 71 -4.63 -14.29 11.13
CA PRO A 71 -3.30 -14.63 10.65
C PRO A 71 -2.64 -13.42 9.98
N ASP A 72 -1.32 -13.49 9.82
CA ASP A 72 -0.53 -12.42 9.24
C ASP A 72 -0.93 -12.11 7.79
N GLU A 73 -1.37 -13.10 7.05
CA GLU A 73 -1.86 -13.00 5.67
C GLU A 73 -3.06 -12.04 5.55
N GLN A 74 -3.86 -11.89 6.62
CA GLN A 74 -4.97 -10.94 6.65
C GLN A 74 -4.58 -9.54 7.17
N LYS A 75 -3.41 -9.40 7.80
CA LYS A 75 -2.96 -8.16 8.47
C LYS A 75 -1.85 -7.45 7.73
N LYS A 76 -0.92 -8.20 7.12
CA LYS A 76 0.21 -7.65 6.38
C LYS A 76 -0.22 -7.34 4.97
N VAL A 77 -0.14 -6.08 4.60
CA VAL A 77 -0.60 -5.57 3.31
C VAL A 77 0.55 -4.94 2.52
N ALA A 78 0.41 -4.95 1.20
CA ALA A 78 1.31 -4.22 0.33
C ALA A 78 1.03 -2.72 0.40
N ALA A 79 2.11 -1.93 0.45
CA ALA A 79 2.06 -0.48 0.29
C ALA A 79 3.14 -0.04 -0.70
N LEU A 80 2.86 1.00 -1.47
CA LEU A 80 3.77 1.56 -2.46
C LEU A 80 3.65 3.08 -2.47
N MET A 81 4.81 3.74 -2.47
CA MET A 81 4.93 5.17 -2.73
C MET A 81 5.71 5.37 -4.02
N TRP A 82 5.18 6.20 -4.90
CA TRP A 82 5.86 6.63 -6.11
C TRP A 82 5.89 8.16 -6.15
N PHE A 83 7.03 8.70 -6.56
CA PHE A 83 7.26 10.13 -6.71
C PHE A 83 7.85 10.40 -8.10
N ASN A 84 7.41 11.46 -8.75
CA ASN A 84 8.06 11.88 -9.99
C ASN A 84 9.47 12.45 -9.72
N GLU A 85 10.25 12.66 -10.78
CA GLU A 85 11.64 13.12 -10.67
C GLU A 85 11.74 14.46 -9.90
N GLY A 86 10.86 15.42 -10.19
CA GLY A 86 10.87 16.73 -9.53
C GLY A 86 10.66 16.63 -8.02
N LEU A 87 9.64 15.89 -7.61
CA LEU A 87 9.34 15.68 -6.19
C LEU A 87 10.43 14.85 -5.50
N SER A 88 10.98 13.84 -6.17
CA SER A 88 12.06 13.01 -5.63
C SER A 88 13.32 13.82 -5.26
N GLN A 89 13.58 14.92 -5.94
CA GLN A 89 14.70 15.82 -5.63
C GLN A 89 14.47 16.71 -4.40
N LEU A 90 13.21 16.85 -3.98
CA LEU A 90 12.81 17.65 -2.81
C LEU A 90 12.70 16.81 -1.54
N LEU A 91 12.60 15.50 -1.67
CA LEU A 91 12.43 14.57 -0.55
C LEU A 91 13.77 13.95 -0.13
N ASP A 92 13.91 13.67 1.15
CA ASP A 92 14.99 12.83 1.67
C ASP A 92 14.62 11.35 1.49
N LEU A 93 14.90 10.82 0.30
CA LEU A 93 14.58 9.43 -0.05
C LEU A 93 15.34 8.41 0.82
N ASP A 94 16.50 8.75 1.35
CA ASP A 94 17.26 7.83 2.19
C ASP A 94 16.63 7.75 3.57
N SER A 95 16.18 8.86 4.15
CA SER A 95 15.38 8.85 5.37
C SER A 95 14.06 8.07 5.20
N ILE A 96 13.38 8.22 4.06
CA ILE A 96 12.16 7.47 3.75
C ILE A 96 12.46 5.96 3.71
N LYS A 97 13.55 5.54 3.03
CA LYS A 97 13.95 4.14 2.97
C LYS A 97 14.24 3.56 4.35
N GLU A 98 14.90 4.29 5.22
CA GLU A 98 15.15 3.85 6.61
C GLU A 98 13.83 3.65 7.37
N LYS A 99 12.87 4.57 7.21
CA LYS A 99 11.57 4.49 7.90
C LYS A 99 10.70 3.33 7.44
N ILE A 100 10.81 2.88 6.19
CA ILE A 100 10.02 1.74 5.68
C ILE A 100 10.62 0.38 6.03
N GLU A 101 11.83 0.32 6.59
CA GLU A 101 12.44 -0.92 7.09
C GLU A 101 11.83 -1.40 8.43
N VAL A 102 11.05 -0.56 9.10
CA VAL A 102 10.34 -0.92 10.33
C VAL A 102 8.86 -1.19 10.04
N PRO A 103 8.17 -1.98 10.89
CA PRO A 103 6.74 -2.21 10.72
C PRO A 103 5.95 -0.90 10.75
N LEU A 104 5.15 -0.69 9.73
CA LEU A 104 4.23 0.44 9.59
C LEU A 104 2.78 -0.05 9.71
N SER A 105 1.85 0.88 9.89
CA SER A 105 0.41 0.64 9.92
C SER A 105 -0.33 1.64 9.04
N HIS A 106 -1.64 1.42 8.82
CA HIS A 106 -2.48 2.39 8.12
C HIS A 106 -2.53 3.76 8.79
N ASP A 107 -2.24 3.84 10.11
CA ASP A 107 -2.19 5.11 10.82
C ASP A 107 -1.06 6.01 10.28
N ASN A 108 0.07 5.42 9.86
CA ASN A 108 1.15 6.17 9.22
C ASN A 108 0.69 6.89 7.96
N LEU A 109 -0.22 6.29 7.17
CA LEU A 109 -0.75 6.91 5.95
C LEU A 109 -1.45 8.23 6.24
N PHE A 110 -2.26 8.29 7.31
CA PHE A 110 -2.97 9.51 7.71
C PHE A 110 -1.99 10.66 7.99
N HIS A 111 -0.98 10.41 8.81
CA HIS A 111 0.02 11.42 9.17
C HIS A 111 0.90 11.79 7.96
N THR A 112 1.27 10.81 7.14
CA THR A 112 2.04 11.04 5.91
C THR A 112 1.28 11.94 4.91
N LEU A 113 -0.02 11.75 4.74
CA LEU A 113 -0.84 12.61 3.88
C LEU A 113 -0.98 14.02 4.44
N LEU A 114 -1.12 14.18 5.75
CA LEU A 114 -1.14 15.51 6.38
C LEU A 114 0.17 16.25 6.15
N GLY A 115 1.31 15.59 6.39
CA GLY A 115 2.63 16.17 6.16
C GLY A 115 2.88 16.48 4.67
N PHE A 116 2.52 15.55 3.78
CA PHE A 116 2.66 15.74 2.32
C PHE A 116 1.88 16.96 1.81
N MET A 117 0.67 17.17 2.32
CA MET A 117 -0.18 18.32 1.96
C MET A 117 0.12 19.59 2.79
N ASN A 118 1.12 19.55 3.65
CA ASN A 118 1.48 20.64 4.57
C ASN A 118 0.28 21.14 5.39
N ILE A 119 -0.52 20.20 5.91
CA ILE A 119 -1.69 20.51 6.73
C ILE A 119 -1.26 20.55 8.21
N GLU A 120 -1.28 21.74 8.80
CA GLU A 120 -1.05 21.94 10.23
C GLU A 120 -2.32 21.64 11.04
N THR A 121 -2.23 20.68 11.96
CA THR A 121 -3.34 20.27 12.82
C THR A 121 -2.82 19.68 14.12
N GLU A 122 -3.59 19.81 15.22
CA GLU A 122 -3.24 19.25 16.52
C GLU A 122 -3.15 17.72 16.55
N VAL A 123 -3.77 17.04 15.59
CA VAL A 123 -3.73 15.57 15.51
C VAL A 123 -2.53 15.03 14.73
N TYR A 124 -1.76 15.90 14.04
CA TYR A 124 -0.58 15.48 13.32
C TYR A 124 0.54 15.02 14.27
N GLN A 125 1.13 13.87 13.96
CA GLN A 125 2.27 13.29 14.68
C GLN A 125 3.42 13.08 13.69
N LYS A 126 4.49 13.84 13.85
CA LYS A 126 5.65 13.83 12.96
C LYS A 126 6.36 12.46 12.91
N ASP A 127 6.41 11.75 14.02
CA ASP A 127 7.02 10.43 14.15
C ASP A 127 6.22 9.32 13.42
N MET A 128 4.95 9.57 13.13
CA MET A 128 4.09 8.70 12.33
C MET A 128 4.12 9.04 10.83
N ASP A 129 4.71 10.16 10.45
CA ASP A 129 4.83 10.60 9.06
C ASP A 129 6.08 9.98 8.40
N ILE A 130 5.86 9.16 7.37
CA ILE A 130 6.93 8.42 6.67
C ILE A 130 7.85 9.38 5.90
N ILE A 131 7.33 10.48 5.38
CA ILE A 131 8.10 11.44 4.55
C ILE A 131 8.59 12.67 5.34
N ALA A 132 8.26 12.79 6.63
CA ALA A 132 8.74 13.90 7.45
C ALA A 132 10.27 13.94 7.50
N GLN A 133 10.82 15.14 7.33
CA GLN A 133 12.25 15.45 7.43
C GLN A 133 12.61 15.94 8.83
#